data_7a8937a67da8a075e62788df86c7c8f1
#
_entry.id   7a8937a67da8a075e62788df86c7c8f1
#
_cell.length_a   1.000
_cell.length_b   1.000
_cell.length_c   1.000
_cell.angle_alpha   90.00
_cell.angle_beta   90.00
_cell.angle_gamma   90.00
#
_symmetry.space_group_name_H-M   'P 1'
#
loop_
_entity.id
_entity.type
_entity.pdbx_description
1 polymer ?
#
loop_
_entity_poly.entity_id
_entity_poly.type
_entity_poly.pdbx_seq_one_letter_code
_entity_poly.pdbx_strand_id
1 'polypeptide(L)'
;MESFTDVPRVEESSDIGQKQDRVVTEEEWLQKWKMRQIGFHKEQGHPILRKYLDVLLLNGRSGLRIFFPLCGKAVEMKWLADMGHYVVGVELCECALKEFFTEQDLSYSEETIPGISGAKVFKSTSGNISLYCCSIYDLSSYADLMLSVMERSCCYLLVSVLYDSNKHKGPPFYVPEAEIKSLFGKVCEIKCLEKVDDFSDQHKAWGLDYFLEVTYLLTLKSVP
;
A
#
# COMPACT_ATOMS: atom_id res chain seq x y z
N MET A 1 -14.77 7.89 -46.31
CA MET A 1 -13.70 8.69 -45.68
C MET A 1 -14.33 9.32 -44.46
N GLU A 2 -14.35 8.59 -43.36
CA GLU A 2 -14.85 9.07 -42.07
C GLU A 2 -13.68 9.37 -41.19
N SER A 3 -13.64 10.58 -40.67
CA SER A 3 -12.58 11.15 -39.87
C SER A 3 -12.57 10.51 -38.47
N PHE A 4 -11.47 9.92 -38.09
CA PHE A 4 -11.19 9.56 -36.69
C PHE A 4 -11.16 10.84 -35.84
N THR A 5 -12.11 10.97 -34.94
CA THR A 5 -12.11 12.01 -33.93
C THR A 5 -11.05 11.69 -32.89
N ASP A 6 -10.10 12.62 -32.74
CA ASP A 6 -9.10 12.69 -31.71
C ASP A 6 -9.74 12.59 -30.33
N VAL A 7 -9.46 11.53 -29.59
CA VAL A 7 -9.76 11.42 -28.18
C VAL A 7 -8.66 12.24 -27.46
N PRO A 8 -9.02 13.25 -26.65
CA PRO A 8 -8.01 14.02 -25.93
C PRO A 8 -7.23 13.08 -24.99
N ARG A 9 -5.91 13.05 -25.15
CA ARG A 9 -5.00 12.50 -24.14
C ARG A 9 -5.28 13.24 -22.84
N VAL A 10 -5.76 12.52 -21.82
CA VAL A 10 -5.79 13.03 -20.45
C VAL A 10 -4.32 13.21 -20.06
N GLU A 11 -3.90 14.45 -19.93
CA GLU A 11 -2.60 14.77 -19.34
C GLU A 11 -2.60 14.19 -17.92
N GLU A 12 -1.67 13.26 -17.66
CA GLU A 12 -1.40 12.81 -16.30
C GLU A 12 -1.07 14.04 -15.46
N SER A 13 -1.99 14.44 -14.59
CA SER A 13 -1.80 15.61 -13.76
C SER A 13 -0.66 15.35 -12.79
N SER A 14 0.42 16.10 -12.97
CA SER A 14 1.71 16.05 -12.26
C SER A 14 1.63 16.56 -10.82
N ASP A 15 0.61 16.18 -10.07
CA ASP A 15 0.40 16.69 -8.71
C ASP A 15 1.14 15.89 -7.62
N ILE A 16 1.87 14.85 -8.02
CA ILE A 16 2.87 14.20 -7.17
C ILE A 16 4.14 15.04 -7.26
N GLY A 17 4.26 16.06 -6.43
CA GLY A 17 5.48 16.87 -6.44
C GLY A 17 5.33 18.33 -6.04
N GLN A 18 4.16 18.79 -5.65
CA GLN A 18 4.07 20.07 -4.98
C GLN A 18 4.71 19.94 -3.59
N LYS A 19 5.65 20.84 -3.29
CA LYS A 19 6.30 20.95 -1.99
C LYS A 19 5.24 21.13 -0.90
N GLN A 20 4.87 20.04 -0.22
CA GLN A 20 3.96 20.11 0.92
C GLN A 20 4.79 20.00 2.20
N ASP A 21 4.86 21.09 2.96
CA ASP A 21 5.58 21.14 4.24
C ASP A 21 4.72 20.59 5.41
N ARG A 22 3.63 19.85 5.14
CA ARG A 22 2.68 19.38 6.13
C ARG A 22 2.18 17.96 5.83
N VAL A 23 1.62 17.32 6.84
CA VAL A 23 0.94 16.03 6.71
C VAL A 23 -0.30 16.18 5.82
N VAL A 24 -0.49 15.27 4.88
CA VAL A 24 -1.70 15.17 4.05
C VAL A 24 -2.85 14.64 4.91
N THR A 25 -3.97 15.35 4.93
CA THR A 25 -5.14 14.94 5.72
C THR A 25 -5.93 13.81 5.06
N GLU A 26 -6.84 13.18 5.82
CA GLU A 26 -7.73 12.14 5.27
C GLU A 26 -8.61 12.70 4.14
N GLU A 27 -9.15 13.93 4.30
CA GLU A 27 -9.95 14.59 3.25
C GLU A 27 -9.15 14.81 1.98
N GLU A 28 -7.87 15.16 2.09
CA GLU A 28 -7.00 15.36 0.94
C GLU A 28 -6.71 14.03 0.22
N TRP A 29 -6.51 12.91 0.96
CA TRP A 29 -6.39 11.60 0.35
C TRP A 29 -7.68 11.18 -0.38
N LEU A 30 -8.85 11.40 0.23
CA LEU A 30 -10.15 11.17 -0.42
C LEU A 30 -10.29 12.02 -1.69
N GLN A 31 -9.84 13.29 -1.64
CA GLN A 31 -9.89 14.17 -2.80
C GLN A 31 -8.96 13.71 -3.93
N LYS A 32 -7.74 13.23 -3.62
CA LYS A 32 -6.82 12.67 -4.62
C LYS A 32 -7.46 11.51 -5.39
N TRP A 33 -8.13 10.60 -4.72
CA TRP A 33 -8.88 9.52 -5.36
C TRP A 33 -9.99 10.04 -6.28
N LYS A 34 -10.81 11.00 -5.81
CA LYS A 34 -11.89 11.62 -6.59
C LYS A 34 -11.38 12.34 -7.84
N MET A 35 -10.24 13.02 -7.72
CA MET A 35 -9.61 13.78 -8.80
C MET A 35 -8.69 12.94 -9.70
N ARG A 36 -8.61 11.64 -9.48
CA ARG A 36 -7.71 10.74 -10.23
C ARG A 36 -6.22 11.08 -10.11
N GLN A 37 -5.82 11.75 -9.05
CA GLN A 37 -4.43 12.04 -8.71
C GLN A 37 -3.78 10.86 -8.00
N ILE A 38 -3.78 9.69 -8.65
CA ILE A 38 -3.41 8.39 -8.10
C ILE A 38 -2.14 7.81 -8.74
N GLY A 39 -1.18 8.66 -9.13
CA GLY A 39 0.09 8.24 -9.71
C GLY A 39 0.93 7.30 -8.82
N PHE A 40 0.57 7.15 -7.55
CA PHE A 40 1.11 6.13 -6.65
C PHE A 40 0.55 4.72 -6.91
N HIS A 41 -0.59 4.59 -7.59
CA HIS A 41 -1.17 3.29 -7.95
C HIS A 41 -0.38 2.64 -9.09
N LYS A 42 -0.06 1.35 -8.94
CA LYS A 42 0.66 0.56 -9.95
C LYS A 42 -0.30 -0.41 -10.62
N GLU A 43 -0.76 -0.10 -11.83
CA GLU A 43 -1.72 -0.92 -12.59
C GLU A 43 -1.24 -2.36 -12.84
N GLN A 44 0.06 -2.55 -12.97
CA GLN A 44 0.68 -3.88 -13.18
C GLN A 44 1.16 -4.53 -11.88
N GLY A 45 0.86 -3.92 -10.73
CA GLY A 45 1.36 -4.32 -9.43
C GLY A 45 2.80 -3.90 -9.17
N HIS A 46 3.20 -3.98 -7.91
CA HIS A 46 4.50 -3.51 -7.47
C HIS A 46 5.60 -4.54 -7.77
N PRO A 47 6.71 -4.17 -8.45
CA PRO A 47 7.77 -5.11 -8.82
C PRO A 47 8.39 -5.84 -7.63
N ILE A 48 8.55 -5.15 -6.50
CA ILE A 48 9.11 -5.71 -5.27
C ILE A 48 8.26 -6.86 -4.74
N LEU A 49 6.94 -6.76 -4.77
CA LEU A 49 6.08 -7.84 -4.33
C LEU A 49 6.31 -9.10 -5.18
N ARG A 50 6.38 -8.96 -6.50
CA ARG A 50 6.70 -10.09 -7.41
C ARG A 50 8.05 -10.71 -7.11
N LYS A 51 9.06 -9.87 -6.90
CA LYS A 51 10.44 -10.30 -6.62
C LYS A 51 10.57 -11.12 -5.33
N TYR A 52 9.83 -10.74 -4.29
CA TYR A 52 9.90 -11.39 -2.98
C TYR A 52 8.68 -12.27 -2.67
N LEU A 53 7.91 -12.63 -3.68
CA LEU A 53 6.69 -13.41 -3.50
C LEU A 53 6.94 -14.75 -2.79
N ASP A 54 7.99 -15.48 -3.17
CA ASP A 54 8.35 -16.75 -2.55
C ASP A 54 8.67 -16.60 -1.07
N VAL A 55 9.35 -15.49 -0.69
CA VAL A 55 9.66 -15.19 0.71
C VAL A 55 8.38 -14.91 1.49
N LEU A 56 7.47 -14.11 0.94
CA LEU A 56 6.18 -13.79 1.56
C LEU A 56 5.27 -14.99 1.67
N LEU A 57 5.25 -15.86 0.66
CA LEU A 57 4.46 -17.08 0.65
C LEU A 57 5.15 -18.26 1.37
N LEU A 58 6.21 -17.99 2.13
CA LEU A 58 6.92 -19.00 2.93
C LEU A 58 7.28 -20.26 2.11
N ASN A 59 7.87 -20.04 0.92
CA ASN A 59 8.25 -21.07 -0.05
C ASN A 59 7.05 -21.89 -0.57
N GLY A 60 5.97 -21.23 -0.94
CA GLY A 60 4.83 -21.84 -1.64
C GLY A 60 3.75 -22.44 -0.71
N ARG A 61 3.65 -21.99 0.55
CA ARG A 61 2.51 -22.35 1.41
C ARG A 61 1.22 -21.78 0.81
N SER A 62 0.16 -22.57 0.81
CA SER A 62 -1.20 -22.18 0.42
C SER A 62 -2.04 -21.77 1.65
N GLY A 63 -3.17 -21.10 1.40
CA GLY A 63 -4.13 -20.75 2.44
C GLY A 63 -3.62 -19.73 3.47
N LEU A 64 -2.59 -18.95 3.12
CA LEU A 64 -2.08 -17.88 3.98
C LEU A 64 -3.10 -16.74 4.11
N ARG A 65 -3.09 -16.06 5.25
CA ARG A 65 -3.75 -14.78 5.42
C ARG A 65 -2.77 -13.65 5.11
N ILE A 66 -3.14 -12.78 4.18
CA ILE A 66 -2.28 -11.69 3.69
C ILE A 66 -3.00 -10.37 3.97
N PHE A 67 -2.33 -9.49 4.69
CA PHE A 67 -2.86 -8.18 5.07
C PHE A 67 -2.21 -7.07 4.25
N PHE A 68 -3.05 -6.22 3.66
CA PHE A 68 -2.67 -5.03 2.91
C PHE A 68 -3.12 -3.78 3.67
N PRO A 69 -2.23 -3.11 4.40
CA PRO A 69 -2.53 -1.80 4.96
C PRO A 69 -2.57 -0.76 3.83
N LEU A 70 -3.51 0.20 3.89
CA LEU A 70 -3.64 1.28 2.91
C LEU A 70 -3.71 0.73 1.47
N CYS A 71 -4.59 -0.26 1.26
CA CYS A 71 -4.53 -1.14 0.10
C CYS A 71 -4.92 -0.45 -1.23
N GLY A 72 -5.60 0.69 -1.19
CA GLY A 72 -6.14 1.30 -2.40
C GLY A 72 -6.93 0.29 -3.23
N LYS A 73 -6.56 0.17 -4.50
CA LYS A 73 -7.06 -0.84 -5.43
C LYS A 73 -5.94 -1.76 -5.96
N ALA A 74 -5.00 -2.14 -5.10
CA ALA A 74 -3.84 -2.94 -5.46
C ALA A 74 -4.25 -4.26 -6.16
N VAL A 75 -3.77 -4.44 -7.40
CA VAL A 75 -4.10 -5.61 -8.23
C VAL A 75 -3.55 -6.91 -7.64
N GLU A 76 -2.53 -6.83 -6.82
CA GLU A 76 -1.91 -7.93 -6.11
C GLU A 76 -2.88 -8.68 -5.20
N MET A 77 -3.87 -8.00 -4.66
CA MET A 77 -4.90 -8.63 -3.83
C MET A 77 -5.64 -9.73 -4.59
N LYS A 78 -5.97 -9.46 -5.88
CA LYS A 78 -6.59 -10.46 -6.76
C LYS A 78 -5.64 -11.62 -7.07
N TRP A 79 -4.37 -11.33 -7.42
CA TRP A 79 -3.40 -12.39 -7.72
C TRP A 79 -3.23 -13.37 -6.57
N LEU A 80 -3.08 -12.85 -5.36
CA LEU A 80 -2.88 -13.66 -4.16
C LEU A 80 -4.13 -14.45 -3.80
N ALA A 81 -5.31 -13.86 -4.00
CA ALA A 81 -6.57 -14.55 -3.83
C ALA A 81 -6.74 -15.71 -4.83
N ASP A 82 -6.34 -15.50 -6.10
CA ASP A 82 -6.35 -16.55 -7.15
C ASP A 82 -5.35 -17.67 -6.87
N MET A 83 -4.27 -17.39 -6.14
CA MET A 83 -3.33 -18.40 -5.66
C MET A 83 -3.86 -19.19 -4.44
N GLY A 84 -5.09 -18.93 -4.01
CA GLY A 84 -5.73 -19.64 -2.89
C GLY A 84 -5.41 -19.07 -1.51
N HIS A 85 -5.01 -17.82 -1.43
CA HIS A 85 -4.79 -17.11 -0.17
C HIS A 85 -6.01 -16.31 0.26
N TYR A 86 -6.09 -15.97 1.55
CA TYR A 86 -7.09 -15.07 2.09
C TYR A 86 -6.49 -13.66 2.20
N VAL A 87 -7.12 -12.70 1.55
CA VAL A 87 -6.65 -11.32 1.49
C VAL A 87 -7.53 -10.42 2.33
N VAL A 88 -6.91 -9.64 3.19
CA VAL A 88 -7.55 -8.61 4.01
C VAL A 88 -6.89 -7.28 3.68
N GLY A 89 -7.67 -6.27 3.34
CA GLY A 89 -7.19 -4.92 3.07
C GLY A 89 -7.90 -3.87 3.92
N VAL A 90 -7.22 -2.77 4.18
CA VAL A 90 -7.79 -1.56 4.81
C VAL A 90 -7.50 -0.37 3.93
N GLU A 91 -8.52 0.41 3.60
CA GLU A 91 -8.43 1.62 2.79
C GLU A 91 -9.47 2.64 3.28
N LEU A 92 -9.09 3.90 3.32
CA LEU A 92 -9.97 4.99 3.71
C LEU A 92 -11.00 5.31 2.63
N CYS A 93 -10.62 5.20 1.36
CA CYS A 93 -11.44 5.62 0.23
C CYS A 93 -12.34 4.50 -0.28
N GLU A 94 -13.66 4.62 -0.03
CA GLU A 94 -14.66 3.67 -0.52
C GLU A 94 -14.62 3.52 -2.06
N CYS A 95 -14.35 4.63 -2.79
CA CYS A 95 -14.31 4.58 -4.25
C CYS A 95 -13.16 3.69 -4.76
N ALA A 96 -12.00 3.69 -4.09
CA ALA A 96 -10.88 2.83 -4.45
C ALA A 96 -11.24 1.34 -4.32
N LEU A 97 -11.93 0.98 -3.24
CA LEU A 97 -12.37 -0.40 -3.01
C LEU A 97 -13.42 -0.85 -4.04
N LYS A 98 -14.39 0.00 -4.36
CA LYS A 98 -15.38 -0.31 -5.40
C LYS A 98 -14.74 -0.43 -6.79
N GLU A 99 -13.77 0.43 -7.11
CA GLU A 99 -12.99 0.33 -8.34
C GLU A 99 -12.21 -0.98 -8.40
N PHE A 100 -11.56 -1.40 -7.31
CA PHE A 100 -10.88 -2.69 -7.26
C PHE A 100 -11.80 -3.83 -7.69
N PHE A 101 -12.97 -3.97 -7.07
CA PHE A 101 -13.91 -5.04 -7.41
C PHE A 101 -14.41 -4.96 -8.86
N THR A 102 -14.69 -3.74 -9.34
CA THR A 102 -15.14 -3.51 -10.71
C THR A 102 -14.06 -3.83 -11.74
N GLU A 103 -12.84 -3.33 -11.55
CA GLU A 103 -11.72 -3.52 -12.47
C GLU A 103 -11.22 -4.98 -12.49
N GLN A 104 -11.40 -5.72 -11.39
CA GLN A 104 -11.03 -7.14 -11.30
C GLN A 104 -12.19 -8.09 -11.66
N ASP A 105 -13.33 -7.57 -12.12
CA ASP A 105 -14.55 -8.34 -12.46
C ASP A 105 -15.00 -9.26 -11.31
N LEU A 106 -15.02 -8.72 -10.08
CA LEU A 106 -15.39 -9.44 -8.87
C LEU A 106 -16.73 -8.98 -8.32
N SER A 107 -17.65 -9.92 -8.09
CA SER A 107 -18.86 -9.67 -7.32
C SER A 107 -18.56 -9.61 -5.82
N TYR A 108 -19.23 -8.70 -5.10
CA TYR A 108 -19.04 -8.51 -3.67
C TYR A 108 -20.34 -8.17 -2.93
N SER A 109 -20.33 -8.37 -1.63
CA SER A 109 -21.32 -7.85 -0.67
C SER A 109 -20.73 -6.69 0.13
N GLU A 110 -21.61 -5.82 0.61
CA GLU A 110 -21.26 -4.69 1.47
C GLU A 110 -21.98 -4.86 2.82
N GLU A 111 -21.23 -4.76 3.92
CA GLU A 111 -21.74 -4.87 5.29
C GLU A 111 -21.21 -3.71 6.12
N THR A 112 -22.00 -3.22 7.07
CA THR A 112 -21.56 -2.23 8.07
C THR A 112 -20.75 -2.91 9.17
N ILE A 113 -19.73 -2.20 9.71
CA ILE A 113 -18.92 -2.72 10.81
C ILE A 113 -19.46 -2.18 12.12
N PRO A 114 -19.95 -3.04 13.04
CA PRO A 114 -20.39 -2.58 14.35
C PRO A 114 -19.23 -1.94 15.14
N GLY A 115 -19.50 -0.83 15.80
CA GLY A 115 -18.54 -0.16 16.70
C GLY A 115 -17.64 0.89 16.04
N ILE A 116 -17.58 0.98 14.71
CA ILE A 116 -16.84 2.03 14.00
C ILE A 116 -17.82 2.78 13.10
N SER A 117 -18.07 4.05 13.43
CA SER A 117 -19.06 4.86 12.70
C SER A 117 -18.68 5.05 11.24
N GLY A 118 -19.58 4.73 10.32
CA GLY A 118 -19.38 4.88 8.89
C GLY A 118 -18.51 3.82 8.24
N ALA A 119 -17.90 2.92 9.03
CA ALA A 119 -17.04 1.87 8.49
C ALA A 119 -17.84 0.73 7.84
N LYS A 120 -17.29 0.20 6.77
CA LYS A 120 -17.90 -0.87 5.99
C LYS A 120 -16.87 -1.96 5.68
N VAL A 121 -17.33 -3.15 5.35
CA VAL A 121 -16.49 -4.19 4.76
C VAL A 121 -17.11 -4.66 3.44
N PHE A 122 -16.26 -4.78 2.44
CA PHE A 122 -16.55 -5.31 1.11
C PHE A 122 -15.96 -6.72 1.01
N LYS A 123 -16.81 -7.74 0.80
CA LYS A 123 -16.37 -9.13 0.75
C LYS A 123 -16.64 -9.71 -0.63
N SER A 124 -15.63 -10.30 -1.25
CA SER A 124 -15.82 -11.03 -2.51
C SER A 124 -16.80 -12.18 -2.33
N THR A 125 -17.58 -12.49 -3.37
CA THR A 125 -18.49 -13.63 -3.37
C THR A 125 -17.75 -14.96 -3.18
N SER A 126 -16.49 -15.06 -3.61
CA SER A 126 -15.60 -16.20 -3.35
C SER A 126 -15.21 -16.34 -1.87
N GLY A 127 -15.38 -15.30 -1.06
CA GLY A 127 -15.09 -15.30 0.38
C GLY A 127 -13.61 -15.21 0.75
N ASN A 128 -12.73 -15.06 -0.21
CA ASN A 128 -11.28 -15.00 0.03
C ASN A 128 -10.68 -13.58 0.00
N ILE A 129 -11.49 -12.54 -0.25
CA ILE A 129 -11.08 -11.12 -0.17
C ILE A 129 -12.05 -10.38 0.75
N SER A 130 -11.52 -9.66 1.74
CA SER A 130 -12.27 -8.79 2.64
C SER A 130 -11.57 -7.43 2.74
N LEU A 131 -12.21 -6.37 2.24
CA LEU A 131 -11.64 -5.02 2.22
C LEU A 131 -12.44 -4.12 3.15
N TYR A 132 -11.77 -3.56 4.15
CA TYR A 132 -12.35 -2.70 5.18
C TYR A 132 -12.20 -1.23 4.77
N CYS A 133 -13.33 -0.52 4.69
CA CYS A 133 -13.39 0.91 4.43
C CYS A 133 -13.42 1.67 5.75
N CYS A 134 -12.27 2.08 6.24
CA CYS A 134 -12.10 2.89 7.45
C CYS A 134 -10.69 3.48 7.49
N SER A 135 -10.45 4.43 8.39
CA SER A 135 -9.09 4.84 8.68
C SER A 135 -8.33 3.69 9.36
N ILE A 136 -7.08 3.47 8.95
CA ILE A 136 -6.23 2.47 9.62
C ILE A 136 -5.97 2.87 11.08
N TYR A 137 -6.01 4.18 11.38
CA TYR A 137 -5.83 4.73 12.73
C TYR A 137 -7.05 4.55 13.64
N ASP A 138 -8.25 4.27 13.08
CA ASP A 138 -9.42 3.88 13.87
C ASP A 138 -9.24 2.52 14.56
N LEU A 139 -8.30 1.71 14.09
CA LEU A 139 -8.04 0.37 14.60
C LEU A 139 -6.99 0.38 15.71
N SER A 140 -5.90 1.13 15.54
CA SER A 140 -4.80 1.29 16.51
C SER A 140 -3.75 2.24 15.91
N SER A 141 -2.63 2.52 16.66
CA SER A 141 -1.46 3.09 16.00
C SER A 141 -0.95 2.12 14.92
N TYR A 142 -0.39 2.65 13.82
CA TYR A 142 0.03 1.81 12.69
C TYR A 142 0.94 0.65 13.10
N ALA A 143 1.95 0.93 13.92
CA ALA A 143 2.92 -0.09 14.35
C ALA A 143 2.26 -1.15 15.24
N ASP A 144 1.41 -0.74 16.19
CA ASP A 144 0.72 -1.66 17.09
C ASP A 144 -0.26 -2.55 16.31
N LEU A 145 -0.98 -1.99 15.32
CA LEU A 145 -1.84 -2.76 14.45
C LEU A 145 -1.04 -3.80 13.67
N MET A 146 0.05 -3.39 13.01
CA MET A 146 0.88 -4.32 12.23
C MET A 146 1.41 -5.45 13.11
N LEU A 147 1.90 -5.15 14.31
CA LEU A 147 2.37 -6.17 15.25
C LEU A 147 1.24 -7.10 15.72
N SER A 148 0.03 -6.57 15.92
CA SER A 148 -1.12 -7.36 16.40
C SER A 148 -1.62 -8.40 15.39
N VAL A 149 -1.44 -8.14 14.09
CA VAL A 149 -1.85 -9.07 13.00
C VAL A 149 -0.75 -10.04 12.58
N MET A 150 0.47 -9.91 13.13
CA MET A 150 1.58 -10.80 12.83
C MET A 150 1.51 -12.09 13.66
N GLU A 151 1.47 -13.23 13.00
CA GLU A 151 1.67 -14.55 13.62
C GLU A 151 3.16 -14.94 13.64
N ARG A 152 3.54 -15.96 14.43
CA ARG A 152 4.95 -16.38 14.61
C ARG A 152 5.72 -16.65 13.32
N SER A 153 5.04 -17.14 12.28
CA SER A 153 5.64 -17.41 10.97
C SER A 153 5.39 -16.28 9.96
N CYS A 154 4.88 -15.15 10.40
CA CYS A 154 4.54 -14.04 9.52
C CYS A 154 5.80 -13.37 8.98
N CYS A 155 5.72 -12.97 7.72
CA CYS A 155 6.68 -12.08 7.06
C CYS A 155 5.99 -10.76 6.75
N TYR A 156 6.58 -9.66 7.17
CA TYR A 156 6.13 -8.32 6.82
C TYR A 156 7.14 -7.67 5.87
N LEU A 157 6.73 -7.43 4.63
CA LEU A 157 7.53 -6.72 3.63
C LEU A 157 7.20 -5.22 3.74
N LEU A 158 8.18 -4.44 4.16
CA LEU A 158 8.07 -2.99 4.29
C LEU A 158 8.96 -2.31 3.25
N VAL A 159 8.36 -1.45 2.43
CA VAL A 159 9.09 -0.58 1.50
C VAL A 159 9.10 0.82 2.05
N SER A 160 10.26 1.43 2.08
CA SER A 160 10.50 2.81 2.52
C SER A 160 11.32 3.54 1.47
N VAL A 161 11.33 4.86 1.53
CA VAL A 161 12.13 5.71 0.65
C VAL A 161 13.20 6.46 1.43
N LEU A 162 14.35 6.65 0.80
CA LEU A 162 15.50 7.36 1.35
C LEU A 162 15.93 8.49 0.41
N TYR A 163 15.85 9.70 0.90
CA TYR A 163 16.25 10.93 0.22
C TYR A 163 16.62 12.01 1.25
N ASP A 164 17.09 13.17 0.82
CA ASP A 164 17.34 14.30 1.73
C ASP A 164 16.02 14.97 2.14
N SER A 165 15.53 14.65 3.33
CA SER A 165 14.28 15.19 3.90
C SER A 165 14.29 16.70 4.16
N ASN A 166 15.46 17.36 4.08
CA ASN A 166 15.52 18.83 4.12
C ASN A 166 15.09 19.46 2.78
N LYS A 167 15.27 18.73 1.68
CA LYS A 167 14.95 19.19 0.32
C LYS A 167 13.53 18.90 -0.10
N HIS A 168 12.96 17.76 0.36
CA HIS A 168 11.59 17.36 0.07
C HIS A 168 10.92 16.84 1.33
N LYS A 169 9.68 17.26 1.58
CA LYS A 169 8.92 16.90 2.80
C LYS A 169 7.90 15.78 2.59
N GLY A 170 7.77 15.30 1.36
CA GLY A 170 6.80 14.26 0.96
C GLY A 170 5.51 14.84 0.37
N PRO A 171 4.57 13.99 -0.09
CA PRO A 171 4.73 12.56 -0.32
C PRO A 171 5.65 12.22 -1.52
N PRO A 172 6.28 11.03 -1.53
CA PRO A 172 6.32 10.04 -0.45
C PRO A 172 7.15 10.53 0.74
N PHE A 173 6.76 10.11 1.95
CA PHE A 173 7.43 10.57 3.16
C PHE A 173 8.67 9.75 3.48
N TYR A 174 9.76 10.43 3.80
CA TYR A 174 10.97 9.81 4.31
C TYR A 174 10.74 9.23 5.72
N VAL A 175 11.01 7.94 5.88
CA VAL A 175 11.01 7.28 7.18
C VAL A 175 12.41 6.73 7.44
N PRO A 176 13.17 7.32 8.38
CA PRO A 176 14.53 6.87 8.66
C PRO A 176 14.54 5.45 9.23
N GLU A 177 15.60 4.68 8.92
CA GLU A 177 15.79 3.33 9.46
C GLU A 177 15.75 3.27 10.99
N ALA A 178 16.24 4.34 11.66
CA ALA A 178 16.18 4.46 13.11
C ALA A 178 14.73 4.47 13.64
N GLU A 179 13.80 5.10 12.91
CA GLU A 179 12.38 5.10 13.26
C GLU A 179 11.76 3.72 13.09
N ILE A 180 12.04 3.05 11.96
CA ILE A 180 11.60 1.66 11.74
C ILE A 180 12.11 0.74 12.87
N LYS A 181 13.37 0.90 13.26
CA LYS A 181 13.94 0.15 14.38
C LYS A 181 13.30 0.50 15.73
N SER A 182 12.96 1.76 15.94
CA SER A 182 12.28 2.20 17.17
C SER A 182 10.88 1.56 17.29
N LEU A 183 10.12 1.55 16.19
CA LEU A 183 8.76 1.03 16.15
C LEU A 183 8.69 -0.49 16.25
N PHE A 184 9.52 -1.18 15.50
CA PHE A 184 9.42 -2.64 15.33
C PHE A 184 10.55 -3.44 15.98
N GLY A 185 11.71 -2.82 16.22
CA GLY A 185 12.93 -3.53 16.58
C GLY A 185 12.92 -4.21 17.95
N LYS A 186 11.98 -3.88 18.85
CA LYS A 186 11.81 -4.60 20.13
C LYS A 186 11.26 -6.00 19.91
N VAL A 187 10.35 -6.17 18.96
CA VAL A 187 9.56 -7.39 18.72
C VAL A 187 10.02 -8.13 17.47
N CYS A 188 10.48 -7.39 16.45
CA CYS A 188 10.89 -7.94 15.16
C CYS A 188 12.40 -7.93 14.94
N GLU A 189 12.88 -8.94 14.22
CA GLU A 189 14.12 -8.85 13.45
C GLU A 189 13.84 -8.06 12.17
N ILE A 190 14.74 -7.13 11.83
CA ILE A 190 14.60 -6.25 10.67
C ILE A 190 15.79 -6.49 9.75
N LYS A 191 15.52 -7.05 8.58
CA LYS A 191 16.54 -7.33 7.57
C LYS A 191 16.33 -6.43 6.37
N CYS A 192 17.30 -5.59 6.02
CA CYS A 192 17.32 -4.90 4.74
C CYS A 192 17.59 -5.92 3.63
N LEU A 193 16.67 -6.06 2.68
CA LEU A 193 16.78 -6.96 1.55
C LEU A 193 17.54 -6.30 0.41
N GLU A 194 17.19 -5.04 0.10
CA GLU A 194 17.84 -4.28 -0.97
C GLU A 194 17.62 -2.78 -0.83
N LYS A 195 18.47 -2.04 -1.53
CA LYS A 195 18.31 -0.61 -1.81
C LYS A 195 18.44 -0.43 -3.31
N VAL A 196 17.40 0.12 -3.94
CA VAL A 196 17.33 0.33 -5.38
C VAL A 196 17.38 1.82 -5.65
N ASP A 197 18.21 2.25 -6.59
CA ASP A 197 18.19 3.61 -7.08
C ASP A 197 16.99 3.78 -8.01
N ASP A 198 16.01 4.58 -7.56
CA ASP A 198 14.80 4.94 -8.30
C ASP A 198 14.81 6.45 -8.68
N PHE A 199 16.03 7.05 -8.73
CA PHE A 199 16.18 8.46 -9.01
C PHE A 199 15.77 8.81 -10.45
N SER A 200 14.89 9.79 -10.60
CA SER A 200 14.30 10.19 -11.88
C SER A 200 14.29 11.72 -12.03
N ASP A 201 13.89 12.20 -13.22
CA ASP A 201 13.74 13.63 -13.47
C ASP A 201 12.66 14.28 -12.58
N GLN A 202 11.66 13.52 -12.16
CA GLN A 202 10.67 13.99 -11.18
C GLN A 202 11.34 14.29 -9.83
N HIS A 203 12.23 13.42 -9.36
CA HIS A 203 12.97 13.62 -8.11
C HIS A 203 13.94 14.80 -8.20
N LYS A 204 14.52 15.04 -9.36
CA LYS A 204 15.31 16.27 -9.63
C LYS A 204 14.44 17.54 -9.53
N ALA A 205 13.22 17.48 -10.05
CA ALA A 205 12.27 18.60 -9.95
C ALA A 205 11.88 18.91 -8.49
N TRP A 206 11.93 17.93 -7.58
CA TRP A 206 11.77 18.13 -6.14
C TRP A 206 13.03 18.69 -5.46
N GLY A 207 14.13 18.86 -6.23
CA GLY A 207 15.41 19.37 -5.73
C GLY A 207 16.27 18.29 -5.06
N LEU A 208 15.97 17.02 -5.29
CA LEU A 208 16.73 15.90 -4.75
C LEU A 208 17.95 15.60 -5.61
N ASP A 209 19.01 15.06 -5.00
CA ASP A 209 20.21 14.57 -5.66
C ASP A 209 20.23 13.04 -5.75
N TYR A 210 19.42 12.37 -4.93
CA TYR A 210 19.25 10.93 -4.91
C TYR A 210 17.86 10.56 -4.40
N PHE A 211 17.38 9.40 -4.80
CA PHE A 211 16.14 8.80 -4.29
C PHE A 211 16.28 7.28 -4.35
N LEU A 212 16.30 6.64 -3.19
CA LEU A 212 16.42 5.20 -3.08
C LEU A 212 15.14 4.60 -2.54
N GLU A 213 14.72 3.50 -3.11
CA GLU A 213 13.71 2.63 -2.54
C GLU A 213 14.39 1.54 -1.71
N VAL A 214 13.98 1.39 -0.46
CA VAL A 214 14.59 0.46 0.49
C VAL A 214 13.56 -0.57 0.94
N THR A 215 13.86 -1.84 0.70
CA THR A 215 12.98 -2.95 1.07
C THR A 215 13.51 -3.65 2.32
N TYR A 216 12.65 -3.78 3.33
CA TYR A 216 12.91 -4.50 4.56
C TYR A 216 11.99 -5.72 4.69
N LEU A 217 12.53 -6.80 5.25
CA LEU A 217 11.78 -7.94 5.73
C LEU A 217 11.79 -7.92 7.27
N LEU A 218 10.61 -7.89 7.86
CA LEU A 218 10.41 -7.97 9.30
C LEU A 218 9.82 -9.34 9.64
N THR A 219 10.38 -9.99 10.65
CA THR A 219 9.88 -11.26 11.21
C THR A 219 9.87 -11.17 12.73
N LEU A 220 8.93 -11.82 13.39
CA LEU A 220 8.90 -11.84 14.85
C LEU A 220 10.14 -12.55 15.39
N LYS A 221 10.74 -11.97 16.42
CA LYS A 221 11.84 -12.61 17.15
C LYS A 221 11.37 -13.91 17.79
N SER A 222 12.22 -14.93 17.76
CA SER A 222 11.98 -16.13 18.55
C SER A 222 11.96 -15.75 20.03
N VAL A 223 10.89 -16.13 20.73
CA VAL A 223 10.88 -16.03 22.19
C VAL A 223 11.84 -17.10 22.70
N PRO A 224 12.81 -16.75 23.53
CA PRO A 224 13.76 -17.71 24.11
C PRO A 224 13.06 -18.77 24.97
#